data_48904d0d190562ecae20ff33d4b16b54
#
_entry.id   48904d0d190562ecae20ff33d4b16b54
#
_cell.length_a   1.000
_cell.length_b   1.000
_cell.length_c   1.000
_cell.angle_alpha   90.00
_cell.angle_beta   90.00
_cell.angle_gamma   90.00
#
_symmetry.space_group_name_H-M   'P 1'
#
loop_
_entity.id
_entity.type
_entity.pdbx_description
1 polymer ?
#
loop_
_entity_poly.entity_id
_entity_poly.type
_entity_poly.pdbx_seq_one_letter_code
_entity_poly.pdbx_strand_id
1 'polypeptide(L)'
;MITYVPVSSLTVRLVLATRNAHKAAEISRLLEGSGVECAGLDDFPGVPDVVEDQGALEGNAAKKAAETARACGTWALADDTGLEVAALSGAPGVFSARWAGPASSYEDNCAKLLRELAGVPAAERSARFRTVLALSDPSGRVEFVEGRLEGAIALSARGGGGFGYDPL
;
A
#
# COMPACT_ATOMS: atom_id res chain seq x y z
N MET A 1 -45.32 17.84 -17.61
CA MET A 1 -44.37 16.91 -18.26
C MET A 1 -43.02 17.12 -17.56
N ILE A 2 -42.58 16.18 -16.71
CA ILE A 2 -41.31 16.28 -16.01
C ILE A 2 -40.27 15.73 -16.96
N THR A 3 -39.38 16.58 -17.45
CA THR A 3 -38.27 16.16 -18.32
C THR A 3 -37.21 15.52 -17.44
N TYR A 4 -37.01 14.22 -17.61
CA TYR A 4 -35.90 13.50 -16.99
C TYR A 4 -34.60 13.98 -17.67
N VAL A 5 -33.80 14.74 -16.95
CA VAL A 5 -32.41 15.04 -17.35
C VAL A 5 -31.57 13.89 -16.82
N PRO A 6 -30.98 13.06 -17.68
CA PRO A 6 -30.06 12.03 -17.19
C PRO A 6 -28.90 12.74 -16.48
N VAL A 7 -28.70 12.44 -15.22
CA VAL A 7 -27.46 12.79 -14.52
C VAL A 7 -26.37 12.06 -15.30
N SER A 8 -25.61 12.81 -16.10
CA SER A 8 -24.39 12.26 -16.70
C SER A 8 -23.59 11.67 -15.52
N SER A 9 -23.25 10.40 -15.61
CA SER A 9 -22.44 9.72 -14.59
C SER A 9 -21.18 10.55 -14.44
N LEU A 10 -21.08 11.31 -13.37
CA LEU A 10 -19.84 11.98 -13.00
C LEU A 10 -18.84 10.87 -12.68
N THR A 11 -18.03 10.53 -13.66
CA THR A 11 -16.92 9.61 -13.43
C THR A 11 -15.91 10.33 -12.55
N VAL A 12 -15.70 9.82 -11.35
CA VAL A 12 -14.70 10.37 -10.42
C VAL A 12 -13.34 9.83 -10.85
N ARG A 13 -12.45 10.73 -11.24
CA ARG A 13 -11.06 10.37 -11.53
C ARG A 13 -10.28 10.31 -10.24
N LEU A 14 -9.63 9.16 -9.99
CA LEU A 14 -8.85 8.87 -8.79
C LEU A 14 -7.42 8.52 -9.18
N VAL A 15 -6.45 9.30 -8.68
CA VAL A 15 -5.03 9.01 -8.89
C VAL A 15 -4.55 8.00 -7.86
N LEU A 16 -3.96 6.90 -8.32
CA LEU A 16 -3.30 5.93 -7.46
C LEU A 16 -1.88 6.42 -7.17
N ALA A 17 -1.65 6.91 -5.95
CA ALA A 17 -0.40 7.51 -5.50
C ALA A 17 0.64 6.44 -5.11
N THR A 18 0.92 5.55 -6.04
CA THR A 18 1.92 4.47 -5.88
C THR A 18 2.71 4.26 -7.16
N ARG A 19 4.01 4.01 -7.02
CA ARG A 19 4.90 3.55 -8.10
C ARG A 19 4.99 2.03 -8.18
N ASN A 20 4.37 1.33 -7.24
CA ASN A 20 4.32 -0.12 -7.25
C ASN A 20 3.23 -0.60 -8.22
N ALA A 21 3.64 -1.13 -9.38
CA ALA A 21 2.73 -1.59 -10.42
C ALA A 21 1.80 -2.72 -9.94
N HIS A 22 2.26 -3.59 -9.03
CA HIS A 22 1.43 -4.66 -8.47
C HIS A 22 0.29 -4.08 -7.63
N LYS A 23 0.60 -3.13 -6.73
CA LYS A 23 -0.42 -2.44 -5.92
C LYS A 23 -1.40 -1.66 -6.78
N ALA A 24 -0.90 -0.92 -7.77
CA ALA A 24 -1.76 -0.16 -8.69
C ALA A 24 -2.76 -1.08 -9.42
N ALA A 25 -2.28 -2.22 -9.92
CA ALA A 25 -3.13 -3.21 -10.60
C ALA A 25 -4.17 -3.84 -9.66
N GLU A 26 -3.80 -4.17 -8.42
CA GLU A 26 -4.72 -4.72 -7.42
C GLU A 26 -5.82 -3.72 -7.05
N ILE A 27 -5.47 -2.47 -6.76
CA ILE A 27 -6.43 -1.44 -6.41
C ILE A 27 -7.36 -1.15 -7.60
N SER A 28 -6.82 -1.02 -8.81
CA SER A 28 -7.63 -0.80 -10.02
C SER A 28 -8.66 -1.91 -10.21
N ARG A 29 -8.25 -3.17 -10.05
CA ARG A 29 -9.15 -4.33 -10.16
C ARG A 29 -10.25 -4.32 -9.09
N LEU A 30 -9.94 -3.91 -7.86
CA LEU A 30 -10.93 -3.80 -6.78
C LEU A 30 -11.96 -2.70 -7.04
N LEU A 31 -11.59 -1.66 -7.77
CA LEU A 31 -12.46 -0.54 -8.10
C LEU A 31 -13.21 -0.70 -9.43
N GLU A 32 -12.99 -1.80 -10.16
CA GLU A 32 -13.72 -2.09 -11.40
C GLU A 32 -15.23 -2.10 -11.15
N GLY A 33 -15.99 -1.41 -12.01
CA GLY A 33 -17.45 -1.32 -11.93
C GLY A 33 -18.00 -0.39 -10.85
N SER A 34 -17.13 0.26 -10.04
CA SER A 34 -17.56 1.21 -9.00
C SER A 34 -17.96 2.60 -9.52
N GLY A 35 -17.71 2.90 -10.81
CA GLY A 35 -17.88 4.23 -11.38
C GLY A 35 -16.70 5.17 -11.12
N VAL A 36 -15.59 4.64 -10.55
CA VAL A 36 -14.33 5.37 -10.37
C VAL A 36 -13.38 5.03 -11.51
N GLU A 37 -12.79 6.05 -12.13
CA GLU A 37 -11.72 5.91 -13.13
C GLU A 37 -10.37 6.05 -12.45
N CYS A 38 -9.63 4.95 -12.36
CA CYS A 38 -8.27 4.97 -11.80
C CYS A 38 -7.27 5.51 -12.83
N ALA A 39 -6.39 6.42 -12.40
CA ALA A 39 -5.26 6.93 -13.15
C ALA A 39 -3.95 6.64 -12.42
N GLY A 40 -2.89 6.31 -13.14
CA GLY A 40 -1.57 6.13 -12.56
C GLY A 40 -0.79 7.45 -12.43
N LEU A 41 0.33 7.42 -11.69
CA LEU A 41 1.24 8.57 -11.62
C LEU A 41 1.90 8.89 -12.96
N ASP A 42 1.99 7.92 -13.86
CA ASP A 42 2.55 8.10 -15.21
C ASP A 42 1.67 9.00 -16.10
N ASP A 43 0.38 9.12 -15.78
CA ASP A 43 -0.54 10.04 -16.45
C ASP A 43 -0.33 11.51 -16.03
N PHE A 44 0.52 11.74 -15.01
CA PHE A 44 0.79 13.07 -14.44
C PHE A 44 2.29 13.36 -14.42
N PRO A 45 2.90 13.60 -15.59
CA PRO A 45 4.33 13.90 -15.68
C PRO A 45 4.66 15.18 -14.87
N GLY A 46 5.65 15.07 -14.00
CA GLY A 46 6.07 16.18 -13.14
C GLY A 46 5.59 16.09 -11.69
N VAL A 47 4.78 15.11 -11.34
CA VAL A 47 4.47 14.80 -9.93
C VAL A 47 5.72 14.19 -9.29
N PRO A 48 6.30 14.83 -8.25
CA PRO A 48 7.50 14.30 -7.60
C PRO A 48 7.20 13.04 -6.79
N ASP A 49 8.24 12.23 -6.58
CA ASP A 49 8.14 11.12 -5.65
C ASP A 49 8.00 11.63 -4.22
N VAL A 50 7.04 11.09 -3.50
CA VAL A 50 6.82 11.44 -2.10
C VAL A 50 7.74 10.61 -1.22
N VAL A 51 8.53 11.29 -0.39
CA VAL A 51 9.45 10.62 0.54
C VAL A 51 8.66 10.04 1.71
N GLU A 52 8.79 8.73 1.92
CA GLU A 52 8.20 8.00 3.05
C GLU A 52 9.11 8.09 4.28
N ASP A 53 9.03 9.21 4.99
CA ASP A 53 9.84 9.56 6.17
C ASP A 53 9.06 9.54 7.49
N GLN A 54 7.80 9.13 7.45
CA GLN A 54 6.96 9.06 8.63
C GLN A 54 7.20 7.76 9.42
N GLY A 55 7.06 7.86 10.74
CA GLY A 55 7.28 6.72 11.64
C GLY A 55 6.13 5.71 11.72
N ALA A 56 5.04 5.95 10.97
CA ALA A 56 3.84 5.10 10.96
C ALA A 56 3.26 5.00 9.55
N LEU A 57 2.55 3.89 9.27
CA LEU A 57 1.89 3.65 7.98
C LEU A 57 0.88 4.75 7.64
N GLU A 58 0.12 5.22 8.63
CA GLU A 58 -0.86 6.30 8.47
C GLU A 58 -0.20 7.58 7.98
N GLY A 59 0.95 7.93 8.56
CA GLY A 59 1.68 9.13 8.18
C GLY A 59 2.19 9.09 6.74
N ASN A 60 2.78 7.97 6.33
CA ASN A 60 3.24 7.77 4.95
C ASN A 60 2.09 7.76 3.95
N ALA A 61 1.01 7.01 4.25
CA ALA A 61 -0.17 6.97 3.39
C ALA A 61 -0.80 8.36 3.22
N ALA A 62 -0.99 9.10 4.34
CA ALA A 62 -1.54 10.45 4.31
C ALA A 62 -0.67 11.40 3.50
N LYS A 63 0.63 11.39 3.72
CA LYS A 63 1.58 12.24 3.02
C LYS A 63 1.55 11.98 1.52
N LYS A 64 1.62 10.70 1.11
CA LYS A 64 1.52 10.31 -0.30
C LYS A 64 0.22 10.79 -0.93
N ALA A 65 -0.92 10.52 -0.30
CA ALA A 65 -2.22 10.91 -0.82
C ALA A 65 -2.35 12.44 -0.96
N ALA A 66 -2.03 13.19 0.10
CA ALA A 66 -2.21 14.64 0.12
C ALA A 66 -1.27 15.38 -0.83
N GLU A 67 0.01 14.99 -0.90
CA GLU A 67 0.98 15.61 -1.82
C GLU A 67 0.61 15.30 -3.28
N THR A 68 0.21 14.06 -3.58
CA THR A 68 -0.24 13.65 -4.92
C THR A 68 -1.53 14.37 -5.31
N ALA A 69 -2.54 14.40 -4.44
CA ALA A 69 -3.81 15.07 -4.72
C ALA A 69 -3.60 16.55 -5.05
N ARG A 70 -2.74 17.23 -4.27
CA ARG A 70 -2.40 18.63 -4.50
C ARG A 70 -1.67 18.83 -5.83
N ALA A 71 -0.70 17.97 -6.15
CA ALA A 71 0.07 18.06 -7.37
C ALA A 71 -0.76 17.78 -8.64
N CYS A 72 -1.69 16.82 -8.57
CA CYS A 72 -2.56 16.43 -9.67
C CYS A 72 -3.84 17.29 -9.78
N GLY A 73 -4.17 18.07 -8.74
CA GLY A 73 -5.42 18.86 -8.70
C GLY A 73 -6.70 18.02 -8.65
N THR A 74 -6.61 16.75 -8.22
CA THR A 74 -7.73 15.82 -8.14
C THR A 74 -7.57 14.86 -6.96
N TRP A 75 -8.56 13.99 -6.73
CA TRP A 75 -8.51 12.99 -5.67
C TRP A 75 -7.33 12.02 -5.87
N ALA A 76 -6.66 11.67 -4.79
CA ALA A 76 -5.61 10.66 -4.79
C ALA A 76 -5.80 9.65 -3.67
N LEU A 77 -5.54 8.38 -4.00
CA LEU A 77 -5.53 7.26 -3.07
C LEU A 77 -4.10 6.75 -2.95
N ALA A 78 -3.60 6.70 -1.72
CA ALA A 78 -2.33 6.08 -1.39
C ALA A 78 -2.54 4.92 -0.44
N ASP A 79 -1.66 3.94 -0.51
CA ASP A 79 -1.54 2.88 0.49
C ASP A 79 -0.17 2.92 1.16
N ASP A 80 -0.11 2.49 2.41
CA ASP A 80 1.12 2.03 3.03
C ASP A 80 0.85 0.71 3.75
N THR A 81 1.73 -0.26 3.53
CA THR A 81 1.56 -1.63 4.00
C THR A 81 2.81 -2.09 4.73
N GLY A 82 2.62 -2.62 5.93
CA GLY A 82 3.67 -3.21 6.73
C GLY A 82 3.34 -4.64 7.14
N LEU A 83 4.39 -5.47 7.19
CA LEU A 83 4.37 -6.77 7.84
C LEU A 83 4.80 -6.56 9.29
N GLU A 84 3.99 -6.97 10.24
CA GLU A 84 4.28 -6.91 11.67
C GLU A 84 4.42 -8.32 12.21
N VAL A 85 5.58 -8.66 12.78
CA VAL A 85 5.89 -9.99 13.32
C VAL A 85 6.04 -9.92 14.83
N ALA A 86 5.23 -10.68 15.56
CA ALA A 86 5.17 -10.61 17.03
C ALA A 86 6.51 -10.92 17.69
N ALA A 87 7.22 -11.96 17.23
CA ALA A 87 8.53 -12.36 17.74
C ALA A 87 9.63 -11.31 17.51
N LEU A 88 9.39 -10.33 16.61
CA LEU A 88 10.28 -9.22 16.32
C LEU A 88 9.73 -7.89 16.85
N SER A 89 8.85 -7.94 17.84
CA SER A 89 8.21 -6.73 18.44
C SER A 89 7.54 -5.82 17.41
N GLY A 90 6.95 -6.42 16.37
CA GLY A 90 6.26 -5.71 15.30
C GLY A 90 7.15 -5.31 14.12
N ALA A 91 8.45 -5.58 14.16
CA ALA A 91 9.30 -5.38 12.98
C ALA A 91 8.93 -6.41 11.88
N PRO A 92 9.14 -6.09 10.59
CA PRO A 92 9.70 -4.85 10.01
C PRO A 92 8.76 -3.63 10.01
N GLY A 93 7.44 -3.79 10.15
CA GLY A 93 6.48 -2.69 10.24
C GLY A 93 6.57 -1.71 9.05
N VAL A 94 6.68 -0.43 9.33
CA VAL A 94 6.83 0.64 8.31
C VAL A 94 8.08 0.49 7.43
N PHE A 95 9.05 -0.32 7.85
CA PHE A 95 10.27 -0.59 7.08
C PHE A 95 10.17 -1.82 6.17
N SER A 96 8.98 -2.41 6.00
CA SER A 96 8.80 -3.67 5.26
C SER A 96 9.40 -3.66 3.86
N ALA A 97 9.24 -2.59 3.11
CA ALA A 97 9.77 -2.47 1.75
C ALA A 97 11.31 -2.38 1.68
N ARG A 98 11.95 -1.96 2.77
CA ARG A 98 13.41 -1.72 2.86
C ARG A 98 14.05 -2.40 4.07
N TRP A 99 13.49 -3.52 4.52
CA TRP A 99 13.91 -4.22 5.74
C TRP A 99 15.37 -4.68 5.69
N ALA A 100 15.85 -5.13 4.55
CA ALA A 100 17.25 -5.52 4.36
C ALA A 100 18.16 -4.36 3.93
N GLY A 101 17.59 -3.18 3.68
CA GLY A 101 18.33 -1.96 3.29
C GLY A 101 17.60 -1.16 2.20
N PRO A 102 18.07 0.05 1.89
CA PRO A 102 17.36 0.97 0.99
C PRO A 102 17.16 0.47 -0.46
N ALA A 103 18.05 -0.42 -0.93
CA ALA A 103 18.00 -0.98 -2.29
C ALA A 103 17.75 -2.50 -2.27
N SER A 104 17.16 -3.03 -1.19
CA SER A 104 16.93 -4.46 -1.05
C SER A 104 15.81 -4.95 -1.99
N SER A 105 16.01 -6.14 -2.53
CA SER A 105 14.97 -6.87 -3.25
C SER A 105 13.95 -7.50 -2.28
N TYR A 106 12.86 -8.03 -2.82
CA TYR A 106 11.89 -8.80 -2.03
C TYR A 106 12.54 -10.04 -1.42
N GLU A 107 13.41 -10.71 -2.19
CA GLU A 107 14.16 -11.88 -1.76
C GLU A 107 15.12 -11.55 -0.60
N ASP A 108 15.79 -10.39 -0.65
CA ASP A 108 16.69 -9.94 0.44
C ASP A 108 15.90 -9.69 1.73
N ASN A 109 14.73 -9.06 1.61
CA ASN A 109 13.85 -8.80 2.75
C ASN A 109 13.34 -10.11 3.36
N CYS A 110 12.88 -11.06 2.54
CA CYS A 110 12.48 -12.39 2.97
C CYS A 110 13.63 -13.16 3.64
N ALA A 111 14.81 -13.15 3.02
CA ALA A 111 16.00 -13.83 3.57
C ALA A 111 16.42 -13.23 4.91
N LYS A 112 16.39 -11.91 5.06
CA LYS A 112 16.65 -11.26 6.35
C LYS A 112 15.62 -11.67 7.39
N LEU A 113 14.32 -11.63 7.05
CA LEU A 113 13.26 -11.99 7.99
C LEU A 113 13.42 -13.43 8.49
N LEU A 114 13.71 -14.37 7.61
CA LEU A 114 13.95 -15.76 8.00
C LEU A 114 15.17 -15.90 8.90
N ARG A 115 16.25 -15.14 8.68
CA ARG A 115 17.43 -15.13 9.55
C ARG A 115 17.12 -14.57 10.94
N GLU A 116 16.39 -13.47 11.04
CA GLU A 116 15.98 -12.86 12.32
C GLU A 116 15.07 -13.80 13.12
N LEU A 117 14.30 -14.65 12.43
CA LEU A 117 13.44 -15.66 13.06
C LEU A 117 14.15 -17.02 13.26
N ALA A 118 15.47 -17.11 13.02
CA ALA A 118 16.20 -18.35 13.24
C ALA A 118 16.10 -18.78 14.72
N GLY A 119 15.68 -20.05 14.94
CA GLY A 119 15.46 -20.58 16.29
C GLY A 119 14.10 -20.24 16.91
N VAL A 120 13.30 -19.36 16.32
CA VAL A 120 11.92 -19.12 16.79
C VAL A 120 11.02 -20.27 16.35
N PRO A 121 10.32 -20.95 17.30
CA PRO A 121 9.42 -22.04 16.97
C PRO A 121 8.27 -21.59 16.06
N ALA A 122 7.75 -22.50 15.22
CA ALA A 122 6.65 -22.19 14.28
C ALA A 122 5.42 -21.59 14.97
N ALA A 123 5.10 -22.05 16.18
CA ALA A 123 3.95 -21.56 16.97
C ALA A 123 4.12 -20.10 17.47
N GLU A 124 5.34 -19.58 17.46
CA GLU A 124 5.66 -18.24 17.95
C GLU A 124 5.93 -17.22 16.81
N ARG A 125 5.69 -17.63 15.56
CA ARG A 125 5.94 -16.81 14.36
C ARG A 125 4.69 -16.06 13.89
N SER A 126 3.76 -15.73 14.80
CA SER A 126 2.56 -14.98 14.44
C SER A 126 2.94 -13.64 13.81
N ALA A 127 2.24 -13.30 12.75
CA ALA A 127 2.47 -12.09 11.99
C ALA A 127 1.16 -11.57 11.41
N ARG A 128 1.15 -10.31 11.01
CA ARG A 128 0.04 -9.75 10.23
C ARG A 128 0.56 -8.77 9.19
N PHE A 129 -0.09 -8.74 8.06
CA PHE A 129 -0.06 -7.56 7.21
C PHE A 129 -1.04 -6.53 7.74
N ARG A 130 -0.61 -5.30 7.75
CA ARG A 130 -1.44 -4.14 8.06
C ARG A 130 -1.30 -3.14 6.93
N THR A 131 -2.42 -2.78 6.31
CA THR A 131 -2.48 -1.81 5.21
C THR A 131 -3.32 -0.63 5.64
N VAL A 132 -2.81 0.56 5.46
CA VAL A 132 -3.54 1.81 5.62
C VAL A 132 -3.74 2.43 4.24
N LEU A 133 -4.99 2.64 3.86
CA LEU A 133 -5.36 3.43 2.71
C LEU A 133 -5.68 4.86 3.17
N ALA A 134 -5.16 5.84 2.46
CA ALA A 134 -5.46 7.25 2.66
C ALA A 134 -6.03 7.84 1.36
N LEU A 135 -7.23 8.39 1.43
CA LEU A 135 -7.87 9.12 0.35
C LEU A 135 -7.79 10.61 0.65
N SER A 136 -7.21 11.39 -0.27
CA SER A 136 -7.10 12.85 -0.11
C SER A 136 -7.73 13.60 -1.27
N ASP A 137 -8.38 14.71 -0.95
CA ASP A 137 -8.75 15.72 -1.93
C ASP A 137 -7.60 16.74 -2.15
N PRO A 138 -7.68 17.62 -3.17
CA PRO A 138 -6.65 18.62 -3.43
C PRO A 138 -6.48 19.67 -2.30
N SER A 139 -7.47 19.82 -1.41
CA SER A 139 -7.36 20.73 -0.26
C SER A 139 -6.48 20.17 0.86
N GLY A 140 -6.21 18.86 0.81
CA GLY A 140 -5.42 18.14 1.81
C GLY A 140 -6.27 17.50 2.92
N ARG A 141 -7.59 17.44 2.77
CA ARG A 141 -8.45 16.65 3.65
C ARG A 141 -8.18 15.17 3.38
N VAL A 142 -7.90 14.40 4.43
CA VAL A 142 -7.55 12.98 4.33
C VAL A 142 -8.56 12.13 5.11
N GLU A 143 -9.03 11.06 4.48
CA GLU A 143 -9.84 10.01 5.09
C GLU A 143 -9.04 8.69 5.06
N PHE A 144 -9.21 7.84 6.07
CA PHE A 144 -8.46 6.61 6.23
C PHE A 144 -9.34 5.38 6.29
N VAL A 145 -8.82 4.28 5.74
CA VAL A 145 -9.34 2.93 5.95
C VAL A 145 -8.17 2.01 6.25
N GLU A 146 -8.33 1.11 7.20
CA GLU A 146 -7.33 0.11 7.57
C GLU A 146 -7.83 -1.30 7.27
N GLY A 147 -6.93 -2.13 6.74
CA GLY A 147 -7.12 -3.56 6.56
C GLY A 147 -6.03 -4.36 7.27
N ARG A 148 -6.39 -5.54 7.77
CA ARG A 148 -5.44 -6.47 8.42
C ARG A 148 -5.66 -7.88 7.90
N LEU A 149 -4.54 -8.61 7.73
CA LEU A 149 -4.53 -10.02 7.40
C LEU A 149 -3.61 -10.73 8.39
N GLU A 150 -4.20 -11.51 9.28
CA GLU A 150 -3.47 -12.27 10.28
C GLU A 150 -2.93 -13.57 9.68
N GLY A 151 -1.73 -13.99 10.12
CA GLY A 151 -1.08 -15.20 9.67
C GLY A 151 0.12 -15.56 10.53
N ALA A 152 1.03 -16.33 9.95
CA ALA A 152 2.30 -16.71 10.59
C ALA A 152 3.39 -16.86 9.54
N ILE A 153 4.62 -16.50 9.88
CA ILE A 153 5.77 -16.64 8.99
C ILE A 153 6.19 -18.10 8.88
N ALA A 154 6.24 -18.61 7.64
CA ALA A 154 6.69 -19.96 7.36
C ALA A 154 8.17 -20.18 7.76
N LEU A 155 8.56 -21.44 7.94
CA LEU A 155 9.96 -21.78 8.27
C LEU A 155 10.91 -21.61 7.08
N SER A 156 10.36 -21.65 5.85
CA SER A 156 11.09 -21.45 4.60
C SER A 156 10.17 -20.87 3.54
N ALA A 157 10.75 -20.16 2.58
CA ALA A 157 10.01 -19.62 1.45
C ALA A 157 9.37 -20.72 0.59
N ARG A 158 8.14 -20.48 0.10
CA ARG A 158 7.36 -21.39 -0.75
C ARG A 158 6.63 -20.61 -1.84
N GLY A 159 6.49 -21.26 -3.00
CA GLY A 159 5.78 -20.65 -4.14
C GLY A 159 6.64 -19.65 -4.90
N GLY A 160 6.09 -19.11 -5.99
CA GLY A 160 6.74 -18.14 -6.87
C GLY A 160 5.78 -17.12 -7.46
N GLY A 161 4.56 -17.01 -6.89
CA GLY A 161 3.57 -15.99 -7.24
C GLY A 161 3.50 -14.88 -6.22
N GLY A 162 2.85 -13.76 -6.58
CA GLY A 162 2.74 -12.61 -5.70
C GLY A 162 3.98 -11.72 -5.66
N PHE A 163 4.11 -10.92 -4.59
CA PHE A 163 5.23 -10.01 -4.38
C PHE A 163 5.51 -9.81 -2.87
N GLY A 164 6.61 -9.12 -2.57
CA GLY A 164 6.96 -8.81 -1.18
C GLY A 164 7.24 -10.06 -0.34
N TYR A 165 6.49 -10.24 0.72
CA TYR A 165 6.64 -11.36 1.66
C TYR A 165 5.68 -12.53 1.39
N ASP A 166 4.95 -12.55 0.29
CA ASP A 166 4.00 -13.62 -0.05
C ASP A 166 4.59 -15.05 -0.01
N PRO A 167 5.90 -15.27 -0.27
CA PRO A 167 6.50 -16.59 -0.12
C PRO A 167 6.63 -17.10 1.33
N LEU A 168 6.42 -16.28 2.33
CA LEU A 168 6.62 -16.58 3.76
C LEU A 168 5.31 -16.69 4.52
#